data_63ea62d78c044943784c8654f8c6b9cd
#
_entry.id   63ea62d78c044943784c8654f8c6b9cd
#
_cell.length_a   1.000
_cell.length_b   1.000
_cell.length_c   1.000
_cell.angle_alpha   90.00
_cell.angle_beta   90.00
_cell.angle_gamma   90.00
#
_symmetry.space_group_name_H-M   'P 1'
#
loop_
_entity.id
_entity.type
_entity.pdbx_description
1 polymer ?
#
loop_
_entity_poly.entity_id
_entity_poly.type
_entity_poly.pdbx_seq_one_letter_code
_entity_poly.pdbx_strand_id
1 'polypeptide(L)'
;MARRPAADAGITIAANPNRVIVRVGGEVVADTTRALVMRAPGTPDQQYIPRTDVDMTRLARTDLATHCPYKGDASYWSIQIGTRTVENAVWSYETPHDDMAAIRGYLAFYGDRVDAVEERPPDSPR
;
A
#
# COMPACT_ATOMS: atom_id res chain seq x y z
N MET A 1 5.78 22.78 -3.46
CA MET A 1 6.79 22.27 -2.53
C MET A 1 7.92 21.60 -3.31
N ALA A 2 9.15 21.79 -2.89
CA ALA A 2 10.30 21.24 -3.59
C ALA A 2 10.34 19.71 -3.47
N ARG A 3 10.64 19.06 -4.58
CA ARG A 3 10.88 17.63 -4.62
C ARG A 3 12.20 17.32 -3.92
N ARG A 4 12.24 16.17 -3.20
CA ARG A 4 13.46 15.68 -2.57
C ARG A 4 13.77 14.27 -3.06
N PRO A 5 15.05 13.95 -3.36
CA PRO A 5 15.41 12.59 -3.74
C PRO A 5 15.12 11.60 -2.61
N ALA A 6 14.53 10.46 -2.94
CA ALA A 6 14.19 9.42 -1.97
C ALA A 6 15.42 8.89 -1.24
N ALA A 7 16.58 8.82 -1.94
CA ALA A 7 17.82 8.37 -1.36
C ALA A 7 18.28 9.23 -0.17
N ASP A 8 17.94 10.52 -0.14
CA ASP A 8 18.29 11.41 0.97
C ASP A 8 17.59 11.01 2.28
N ALA A 9 16.43 10.36 2.17
CA ALA A 9 15.69 9.85 3.34
C ALA A 9 16.03 8.38 3.63
N GLY A 10 16.92 7.76 2.87
CA GLY A 10 17.25 6.34 3.00
C GLY A 10 16.12 5.41 2.57
N ILE A 11 15.21 5.89 1.70
CA ILE A 11 14.08 5.09 1.23
C ILE A 11 14.57 4.10 0.18
N THR A 12 14.23 2.83 0.37
CA THR A 12 14.52 1.76 -0.60
C THR A 12 13.25 1.02 -0.95
N ILE A 13 13.20 0.49 -2.18
CA ILE A 13 12.10 -0.33 -2.66
C ILE A 13 12.69 -1.63 -3.20
N ALA A 14 12.14 -2.75 -2.78
CA ALA A 14 12.58 -4.07 -3.24
C ALA A 14 11.38 -4.98 -3.45
N ALA A 15 11.51 -5.93 -4.37
CA ALA A 15 10.50 -6.95 -4.56
C ALA A 15 10.39 -7.82 -3.30
N ASN A 16 9.15 -8.13 -2.89
CA ASN A 16 8.89 -9.06 -1.81
C ASN A 16 8.44 -10.39 -2.44
N PRO A 17 9.25 -11.46 -2.35
CA PRO A 17 8.88 -12.74 -2.94
C PRO A 17 7.79 -13.47 -2.16
N ASN A 18 7.51 -13.05 -0.94
CA ASN A 18 6.48 -13.67 -0.11
C ASN A 18 5.09 -13.31 -0.62
N ARG A 19 4.13 -14.17 -0.29
CA ARG A 19 2.72 -13.86 -0.48
C ARG A 19 2.27 -12.90 0.62
N VAL A 20 1.61 -11.83 0.22
CA VAL A 20 1.07 -10.81 1.13
C VAL A 20 -0.44 -10.80 1.01
N ILE A 21 -1.13 -10.95 2.14
CA ILE A 21 -2.59 -11.01 2.20
C ILE A 21 -3.07 -9.93 3.18
N VAL A 22 -4.05 -9.13 2.76
CA VAL A 22 -4.69 -8.13 3.64
C VAL A 22 -6.11 -8.58 3.94
N ARG A 23 -6.45 -8.63 5.22
CA ARG A 23 -7.77 -9.06 5.70
C ARG A 23 -8.46 -7.96 6.47
N VAL A 24 -9.76 -7.81 6.22
CA VAL A 24 -10.64 -6.90 6.96
C VAL A 24 -11.99 -7.60 7.16
N GLY A 25 -12.48 -7.64 8.39
CA GLY A 25 -13.77 -8.26 8.69
C GLY A 25 -13.86 -9.73 8.29
N GLY A 26 -12.74 -10.45 8.36
CA GLY A 26 -12.66 -11.86 7.94
C GLY A 26 -12.57 -12.05 6.44
N GLU A 27 -12.59 -10.98 5.65
CA GLU A 27 -12.52 -11.06 4.20
C GLU A 27 -11.18 -10.64 3.67
N VAL A 28 -10.74 -11.27 2.57
CA VAL A 28 -9.49 -10.92 1.89
C VAL A 28 -9.76 -9.78 0.93
N VAL A 29 -9.09 -8.64 1.16
CA VAL A 29 -9.22 -7.46 0.28
C VAL A 29 -8.04 -7.32 -0.66
N ALA A 30 -6.92 -7.98 -0.37
CA ALA A 30 -5.76 -8.03 -1.27
C ALA A 30 -5.00 -9.34 -1.06
N ASP A 31 -4.44 -9.87 -2.13
CA ASP A 31 -3.67 -11.11 -2.11
C ASP A 31 -2.70 -11.09 -3.29
N THR A 32 -1.41 -10.99 -3.01
CA THR A 32 -0.40 -10.81 -4.04
C THR A 32 0.88 -11.60 -3.73
N THR A 33 1.55 -12.03 -4.78
CA THR A 33 2.93 -12.53 -4.74
C THR A 33 3.90 -11.53 -5.41
N ARG A 34 3.43 -10.31 -5.69
CA ARG A 34 4.18 -9.28 -6.42
C ARG A 34 4.27 -7.97 -5.64
N ALA A 35 4.20 -8.03 -4.32
CA ALA A 35 4.33 -6.83 -3.51
C ALA A 35 5.72 -6.22 -3.63
N LEU A 36 5.79 -4.91 -3.50
CA LEU A 36 7.04 -4.19 -3.32
C LEU A 36 7.11 -3.75 -1.86
N VAL A 37 8.23 -4.02 -1.21
CA VAL A 37 8.44 -3.56 0.17
C VAL A 37 9.26 -2.28 0.15
N MET A 38 8.73 -1.27 0.81
CA MET A 38 9.41 0.01 1.00
C MET A 38 9.97 0.06 2.41
N ARG A 39 11.24 0.39 2.52
CA ARG A 39 11.94 0.54 3.80
C ARG A 39 12.52 1.93 3.92
N ALA A 40 12.39 2.51 5.10
CA ALA A 40 13.00 3.79 5.44
C ALA A 40 13.41 3.78 6.91
N PRO A 41 14.55 4.46 7.28
CA PRO A 41 14.99 4.49 8.66
C PRO A 41 13.92 5.03 9.59
N GLY A 42 13.73 4.36 10.73
CA GLY A 42 12.81 4.82 11.77
C GLY A 42 11.33 4.57 11.50
N THR A 43 10.99 3.88 10.41
CA THR A 43 9.60 3.56 10.07
C THR A 43 9.44 2.05 9.83
N PRO A 44 8.24 1.49 10.10
CA PRO A 44 7.97 0.10 9.73
C PRO A 44 8.04 -0.11 8.22
N ASP A 45 8.37 -1.34 7.80
CA ASP A 45 8.31 -1.73 6.41
C ASP A 45 6.88 -1.59 5.89
N GLN A 46 6.74 -1.11 4.66
CA GLN A 46 5.44 -0.90 4.05
C GLN A 46 5.31 -1.73 2.78
N GLN A 47 4.25 -2.52 2.69
CA GLN A 47 3.94 -3.32 1.51
C GLN A 47 3.11 -2.50 0.53
N TYR A 48 3.55 -2.45 -0.73
CA TYR A 48 2.80 -1.85 -1.83
C TYR A 48 2.34 -2.96 -2.76
N ILE A 49 1.02 -3.03 -2.99
CA ILE A 49 0.37 -4.14 -3.68
C ILE A 49 -0.12 -3.68 -5.04
N PRO A 50 0.18 -4.43 -6.13
CA PRO A 50 -0.34 -4.09 -7.45
C PRO A 50 -1.87 -3.99 -7.42
N ARG A 51 -2.41 -2.99 -8.08
CA ARG A 51 -3.86 -2.74 -8.09
C ARG A 51 -4.65 -3.95 -8.57
N THR A 52 -4.09 -4.72 -9.51
CA THR A 52 -4.73 -5.93 -10.05
C THR A 52 -4.89 -7.04 -9.01
N ASP A 53 -4.15 -7.00 -7.92
CA ASP A 53 -4.22 -7.99 -6.84
C ASP A 53 -5.01 -7.48 -5.63
N VAL A 54 -5.68 -6.33 -5.77
CA VAL A 54 -6.56 -5.74 -4.77
C VAL A 54 -8.01 -5.82 -5.26
N ASP A 55 -8.91 -6.19 -4.36
CA ASP A 55 -10.34 -6.15 -4.66
C ASP A 55 -10.84 -4.71 -4.60
N MET A 56 -10.76 -4.02 -5.72
CA MET A 56 -11.15 -2.62 -5.81
C MET A 56 -12.65 -2.39 -5.59
N THR A 57 -13.47 -3.44 -5.72
CA THR A 57 -14.92 -3.33 -5.44
C THR A 57 -15.21 -3.06 -3.97
N ARG A 58 -14.25 -3.35 -3.09
CA ARG A 58 -14.35 -3.08 -1.65
C ARG A 58 -13.86 -1.69 -1.28
N LEU A 59 -13.30 -0.95 -2.21
CA LEU A 59 -12.67 0.33 -1.95
C LEU A 59 -13.51 1.47 -2.54
N ALA A 60 -13.64 2.55 -1.77
CA ALA A 60 -14.28 3.78 -2.20
C ALA A 60 -13.27 4.92 -2.07
N ARG A 61 -12.98 5.60 -3.18
CA ARG A 61 -12.06 6.74 -3.18
C ARG A 61 -12.63 7.86 -2.31
N THR A 62 -11.77 8.50 -1.53
CA THR A 62 -12.14 9.63 -0.68
C THR A 62 -11.52 10.93 -1.19
N ASP A 63 -11.88 12.04 -0.55
CA ASP A 63 -11.34 13.36 -0.89
C ASP A 63 -10.02 13.64 -0.19
N LEU A 64 -9.57 12.76 0.69
CA LEU A 64 -8.30 12.97 1.38
C LEU A 64 -7.16 12.95 0.37
N ALA A 65 -6.26 13.90 0.49
CA ALA A 65 -5.02 13.96 -0.28
C ALA A 65 -3.91 14.48 0.64
N THR A 66 -2.74 13.85 0.52
CA THR A 66 -1.57 14.27 1.30
C THR A 66 -0.39 14.42 0.36
N HIS A 67 0.65 15.12 0.82
CA HIS A 67 1.86 15.34 0.04
C HIS A 67 3.08 14.85 0.81
N CYS A 68 3.92 14.08 0.11
CA CYS A 68 5.22 13.66 0.61
C CYS A 68 6.30 14.24 -0.31
N PRO A 69 7.26 15.02 0.22
CA PRO A 69 8.30 15.62 -0.64
C PRO A 69 9.18 14.58 -1.33
N TYR A 70 9.24 13.36 -0.81
CA TYR A 70 10.05 12.29 -1.39
C TYR A 70 9.29 11.45 -2.42
N LYS A 71 7.97 11.30 -2.25
CA LYS A 71 7.17 10.36 -3.06
C LYS A 71 6.18 11.05 -4.00
N GLY A 72 5.63 12.19 -3.59
CA GLY A 72 4.62 12.92 -4.35
C GLY A 72 3.29 12.99 -3.62
N ASP A 73 2.21 13.13 -4.37
CA ASP A 73 0.86 13.25 -3.81
C ASP A 73 0.22 11.88 -3.64
N ALA A 74 -0.38 11.64 -2.48
CA ALA A 74 -1.10 10.42 -2.18
C ALA A 74 -2.60 10.64 -2.27
N SER A 75 -3.28 9.69 -2.89
CA SER A 75 -4.75 9.58 -2.89
C SER A 75 -5.16 8.49 -1.91
N TYR A 76 -6.40 8.52 -1.45
CA TYR A 76 -6.86 7.64 -0.38
C TYR A 76 -8.18 6.95 -0.73
N TRP A 77 -8.37 5.79 -0.11
CA TRP A 77 -9.61 5.00 -0.21
C TRP A 77 -10.03 4.52 1.16
N SER A 78 -11.35 4.42 1.35
CA SER A 78 -11.94 3.70 2.48
C SER A 78 -12.24 2.27 2.06
N ILE A 79 -12.26 1.35 3.03
CA ILE A 79 -12.62 -0.04 2.78
C ILE A 79 -14.06 -0.26 3.24
N GLN A 80 -14.87 -0.89 2.40
CA GLN A 80 -16.26 -1.21 2.72
C GLN A 80 -16.44 -2.72 2.82
N ILE A 81 -16.79 -3.20 4.01
CA ILE A 81 -17.05 -4.60 4.30
C ILE A 81 -18.44 -4.69 4.93
N GLY A 82 -19.41 -5.19 4.16
CA GLY A 82 -20.81 -5.19 4.60
C GLY A 82 -21.29 -3.78 4.90
N THR A 83 -21.73 -3.54 6.14
CA THR A 83 -22.16 -2.22 6.60
C THR A 83 -21.03 -1.42 7.25
N ARG A 84 -19.83 -2.02 7.38
CA ARG A 84 -18.68 -1.38 8.02
C ARG A 84 -17.87 -0.62 7.00
N THR A 85 -17.48 0.61 7.35
CA THR A 85 -16.54 1.42 6.57
C THR A 85 -15.30 1.69 7.40
N VAL A 86 -14.12 1.37 6.85
CA VAL A 86 -12.84 1.70 7.46
C VAL A 86 -12.29 2.90 6.70
N GLU A 87 -12.40 4.09 7.29
CA GLU A 87 -12.11 5.34 6.61
C GLU A 87 -10.63 5.52 6.33
N ASN A 88 -10.31 5.93 5.09
CA ASN A 88 -8.98 6.32 4.67
C ASN A 88 -7.90 5.29 5.05
N ALA A 89 -8.23 4.03 4.89
CA ALA A 89 -7.37 2.92 5.31
C ALA A 89 -6.32 2.53 4.26
N VAL A 90 -6.46 3.04 3.04
CA VAL A 90 -5.65 2.68 1.88
C VAL A 90 -5.15 3.94 1.21
N TRP A 91 -3.89 3.94 0.74
CA TRP A 91 -3.36 5.04 -0.05
C TRP A 91 -2.61 4.54 -1.27
N SER A 92 -2.42 5.44 -2.23
CA SER A 92 -1.63 5.18 -3.42
C SER A 92 -0.99 6.47 -3.92
N TYR A 93 0.21 6.34 -4.46
CA TYR A 93 0.87 7.41 -5.21
C TYR A 93 0.62 7.14 -6.69
N GLU A 94 -0.40 7.79 -7.26
CA GLU A 94 -0.79 7.56 -8.65
C GLU A 94 0.12 8.27 -9.64
N THR A 95 0.75 9.36 -9.21
CA THR A 95 1.71 10.12 -10.00
C THR A 95 2.94 10.44 -9.14
N PRO A 96 3.70 9.41 -8.71
CA PRO A 96 4.85 9.62 -7.84
C PRO A 96 5.98 10.33 -8.57
N HIS A 97 6.95 10.84 -7.82
CA HIS A 97 8.19 11.33 -8.40
C HIS A 97 8.91 10.20 -9.16
N ASP A 98 9.77 10.58 -10.12
CA ASP A 98 10.40 9.62 -11.03
C ASP A 98 11.20 8.53 -10.31
N ASP A 99 11.88 8.88 -9.21
CA ASP A 99 12.64 7.90 -8.42
C ASP A 99 11.78 6.97 -7.57
N MET A 100 10.46 7.22 -7.55
CA MET A 100 9.46 6.37 -6.90
C MET A 100 8.52 5.72 -7.92
N ALA A 101 8.85 5.74 -9.19
CA ALA A 101 7.97 5.24 -10.26
C ALA A 101 7.58 3.77 -10.08
N ALA A 102 8.41 2.98 -9.40
CA ALA A 102 8.13 1.56 -9.18
C ALA A 102 6.81 1.32 -8.42
N ILE A 103 6.40 2.25 -7.53
CA ILE A 103 5.17 2.10 -6.75
C ILE A 103 3.96 2.77 -7.40
N ARG A 104 4.10 3.31 -8.60
CA ARG A 104 2.99 4.01 -9.28
C ARG A 104 1.74 3.15 -9.32
N GLY A 105 0.65 3.69 -8.76
CA GLY A 105 -0.64 3.03 -8.76
C GLY A 105 -0.76 1.82 -7.83
N TYR A 106 0.31 1.41 -7.16
CA TYR A 106 0.24 0.37 -6.15
C TYR A 106 -0.50 0.88 -4.93
N LEU A 107 -1.15 -0.02 -4.20
CA LEU A 107 -1.94 0.32 -3.02
C LEU A 107 -1.24 -0.15 -1.75
N ALA A 108 -1.25 0.69 -0.73
CA ALA A 108 -0.72 0.37 0.59
C ALA A 108 -1.85 0.50 1.62
N PHE A 109 -1.79 -0.33 2.67
CA PHE A 109 -2.83 -0.42 3.69
C PHE A 109 -2.24 -0.04 5.04
N TYR A 110 -2.96 0.80 5.81
CA TYR A 110 -2.57 1.08 7.19
C TYR A 110 -2.76 -0.18 8.03
N GLY A 111 -1.65 -0.69 8.57
CA GLY A 111 -1.66 -1.93 9.35
C GLY A 111 -2.49 -1.85 10.62
N ASP A 112 -2.68 -0.65 11.18
CA ASP A 112 -3.49 -0.43 12.38
C ASP A 112 -4.98 -0.21 12.07
N ARG A 113 -5.36 -0.17 10.79
CA ARG A 113 -6.77 0.01 10.37
C ARG A 113 -7.37 -1.23 9.74
N VAL A 114 -6.54 -2.18 9.33
CA VAL A 114 -6.98 -3.49 8.82
C VAL A 114 -6.80 -4.53 9.91
N ASP A 115 -7.44 -5.69 9.76
CA ASP A 115 -7.34 -6.75 10.77
C ASP A 115 -5.97 -7.41 10.73
N ALA A 116 -5.43 -7.62 9.53
CA ALA A 116 -4.11 -8.23 9.36
C ALA A 116 -3.51 -7.90 8.01
N VAL A 117 -2.18 -7.75 7.99
CA VAL A 117 -1.35 -7.82 6.78
C VAL A 117 -0.44 -9.01 6.98
N GLU A 118 -0.79 -10.14 6.36
CA GLU A 118 -0.07 -11.41 6.55
C GLU A 118 1.01 -11.56 5.50
N GLU A 119 2.15 -12.10 5.90
CA GLU A 119 3.17 -12.57 4.95
C GLU A 119 3.33 -14.07 5.10
N ARG A 120 3.46 -14.77 3.98
CA ARG A 120 3.67 -16.21 3.93
C ARG A 120 4.80 -16.54 2.95
N PRO A 121 5.49 -17.69 3.15
CA PRO A 121 6.49 -18.12 2.18
C PRO A 121 5.92 -18.20 0.75
N PRO A 122 6.76 -18.03 -0.29
CA PRO A 122 6.28 -17.97 -1.68
C PRO A 122 5.51 -19.20 -2.15
N ASP A 123 5.80 -20.35 -1.58
CA ASP A 123 5.19 -21.66 -1.93
C ASP A 123 4.01 -22.02 -1.01
N SER A 124 3.56 -21.08 -0.17
CA SER A 124 2.45 -21.33 0.74
C SER A 124 1.16 -21.58 -0.04
N PRO A 125 0.35 -22.60 0.31
CA PRO A 125 -0.93 -22.83 -0.34
C PRO A 125 -1.89 -21.68 -0.06
N ARG A 126 -2.80 -21.47 -0.99
CA ARG A 126 -3.86 -20.46 -0.89
C ARG A 126 -4.95 -20.89 0.07
#